data_6491c28b934bd00b981abe9903a41fb3
#
_entry.id   6491c28b934bd00b981abe9903a41fb3
#
_cell.length_a   1.000
_cell.length_b   1.000
_cell.length_c   1.000
_cell.angle_alpha   90.00
_cell.angle_beta   90.00
_cell.angle_gamma   90.00
#
_symmetry.space_group_name_H-M   'P 1'
#
loop_
_entity.id
_entity.type
_entity.pdbx_description
1 polymer ?
#
loop_
_entity_poly.entity_id
_entity_poly.type
_entity_poly.pdbx_seq_one_letter_code
_entity_poly.pdbx_strand_id
1 'polypeptide(L)'
;MRKLLAAGIACVLTLSAASIVAAQQVASAPADAATTALGFGFGHGGHGSDPRTATPIKHLVVIFQENVSFDHYFGTYPFAENGKGEPSFYARPFTPPVNGLSHRLLTKNPNAANAGNGDAAINPFRLARAQAATADQDHGYTSEQRAFDGGKMDLFPLYTGHGETLPGGDAAQEGKGQVMGYYDGNTVTAYWNYAQNFAMSDNHYGTGFGPSSPGAVNLIAGQTAGVIDTLNGTGAETDDGHGGLTLIGDPDPIGDVCSSPTASQATMGGRNVGDLLNEQNVTWGWFQGGFDLTLTNPDGSTGCARRTLSKVTNVTSNDYSPHHSPFQYYPSTANPTHARPSSIAAIGKTDAANHQYDLHDFYDALDTNNLPSVSFLKAPAYQDGHAGYSDPIDEQAFVVHVINVLQQSGQWKDTAVVIAYDDSDGWYDHQEPPHTNASTGTTDALDGAGLCKGRVTLPGLDGKTPAQGRCGFGPRLPLLVVSPWARENMVDHSVTDQSSITRFIEDNWLDGKRLGGGSTDATAGRIDSMFDFFFPRLFDRKLILDESTGQPKRPQWPFGNGGHG
;
A
#
# COMPACT_ATOMS: atom_id res chain seq x y z
N MET A 1 16.64 71.99 45.26
CA MET A 1 15.69 73.11 45.04
C MET A 1 14.61 72.59 44.06
N ARG A 2 13.45 72.31 44.59
CA ARG A 2 12.16 73.00 44.33
C ARG A 2 11.89 73.17 42.83
N LYS A 3 10.83 72.69 42.23
CA LYS A 3 9.35 72.68 42.51
C LYS A 3 8.74 71.69 41.50
N LEU A 4 7.87 70.79 41.80
CA LEU A 4 6.40 70.86 42.01
C LEU A 4 5.56 71.54 40.93
N LEU A 5 4.61 70.83 40.46
CA LEU A 5 3.19 70.99 40.06
C LEU A 5 2.92 70.54 38.64
N ALA A 6 1.84 69.92 38.24
CA ALA A 6 0.65 69.32 38.83
C ALA A 6 -0.22 68.80 37.65
N ALA A 7 -0.84 67.72 37.84
CA ALA A 7 -2.21 67.33 37.48
C ALA A 7 -2.74 67.56 36.06
N GLY A 8 -3.19 66.47 35.45
CA GLY A 8 -4.14 66.40 34.35
C GLY A 8 -4.65 64.98 34.21
N ILE A 9 -5.79 64.68 34.83
CA ILE A 9 -6.50 63.42 34.77
C ILE A 9 -7.19 63.33 33.41
N ALA A 10 -6.91 62.31 32.62
CA ALA A 10 -7.82 61.85 31.53
C ALA A 10 -7.95 60.32 31.62
N CYS A 11 -9.11 59.92 32.06
CA CYS A 11 -9.56 58.55 32.17
C CYS A 11 -9.83 58.02 30.75
N VAL A 12 -9.06 57.07 30.26
CA VAL A 12 -9.38 56.29 29.08
C VAL A 12 -9.56 54.86 29.52
N LEU A 13 -10.79 54.39 29.53
CA LEU A 13 -11.20 53.02 29.73
C LEU A 13 -10.70 52.17 28.54
N THR A 14 -9.69 51.36 28.74
CA THR A 14 -9.38 50.28 27.82
C THR A 14 -10.03 48.99 28.34
N LEU A 15 -11.09 48.55 27.65
CA LEU A 15 -11.62 47.20 27.82
C LEU A 15 -10.60 46.19 27.31
N SER A 16 -9.94 45.47 28.22
CA SER A 16 -9.23 44.26 27.92
C SER A 16 -10.21 43.09 27.84
N ALA A 17 -10.48 42.62 26.62
CA ALA A 17 -11.18 41.38 26.40
C ALA A 17 -10.28 40.21 26.78
N ALA A 18 -10.48 39.64 27.95
CA ALA A 18 -9.89 38.34 28.31
C ALA A 18 -10.67 37.24 27.57
N SER A 19 -10.06 36.66 26.57
CA SER A 19 -10.56 35.44 25.93
C SER A 19 -10.38 34.26 26.89
N ILE A 20 -11.47 33.86 27.53
CA ILE A 20 -11.53 32.59 28.28
C ILE A 20 -11.70 31.49 27.23
N VAL A 21 -10.61 30.72 27.00
CA VAL A 21 -10.70 29.45 26.29
C VAL A 21 -11.30 28.43 27.24
N ALA A 22 -12.59 28.19 27.11
CA ALA A 22 -13.24 27.07 27.77
C ALA A 22 -12.85 25.78 27.05
N ALA A 23 -12.02 24.96 27.69
CA ALA A 23 -11.80 23.59 27.27
C ALA A 23 -13.11 22.82 27.46
N GLN A 24 -13.81 22.55 26.39
CA GLN A 24 -14.91 21.57 26.39
C GLN A 24 -14.30 20.17 26.42
N GLN A 25 -14.37 19.53 27.56
CA GLN A 25 -14.26 18.08 27.67
C GLN A 25 -15.45 17.47 26.91
N VAL A 26 -15.16 16.89 25.75
CA VAL A 26 -16.13 16.03 25.07
C VAL A 26 -16.07 14.67 25.78
N ALA A 27 -17.06 14.43 26.62
CA ALA A 27 -17.31 13.10 27.16
C ALA A 27 -17.72 12.19 26.01
N SER A 28 -16.94 11.12 25.79
CA SER A 28 -17.30 10.04 24.90
C SER A 28 -18.49 9.27 25.47
N ALA A 29 -19.66 9.46 24.88
CA ALA A 29 -20.79 8.57 25.08
C ALA A 29 -20.65 7.34 24.18
N PRO A 30 -21.05 6.13 24.61
CA PRO A 30 -21.05 4.97 23.75
C PRO A 30 -22.10 5.11 22.65
N ALA A 31 -21.69 4.96 21.40
CA ALA A 31 -22.60 5.00 20.26
C ALA A 31 -23.23 3.60 20.04
N ASP A 32 -24.26 3.29 20.80
CA ASP A 32 -25.28 2.33 20.37
C ASP A 32 -26.39 3.11 19.66
N ALA A 33 -26.24 3.27 18.37
CA ALA A 33 -27.34 3.68 17.49
C ALA A 33 -27.60 2.57 16.49
N ALA A 34 -28.57 1.73 16.81
CA ALA A 34 -29.17 0.80 15.88
C ALA A 34 -29.79 1.59 14.72
N THR A 35 -29.10 1.63 13.59
CA THR A 35 -29.66 2.10 12.32
C THR A 35 -30.56 1.00 11.77
N THR A 36 -31.86 1.19 11.90
CA THR A 36 -32.89 0.38 11.22
C THR A 36 -32.71 0.56 9.71
N ALA A 37 -32.09 -0.42 9.06
CA ALA A 37 -32.02 -0.49 7.60
C ALA A 37 -33.43 -0.75 7.07
N LEU A 38 -33.98 0.18 6.31
CA LEU A 38 -35.18 -0.03 5.49
C LEU A 38 -34.79 -1.00 4.35
N GLY A 39 -35.13 -2.27 4.53
CA GLY A 39 -34.97 -3.32 3.54
C GLY A 39 -35.92 -3.11 2.38
N PHE A 40 -35.41 -2.67 1.23
CA PHE A 40 -36.08 -2.87 -0.05
C PHE A 40 -35.71 -4.26 -0.59
N GLY A 41 -36.57 -5.23 -0.34
CA GLY A 41 -36.45 -6.55 -0.91
C GLY A 41 -36.78 -6.52 -2.41
N PHE A 42 -35.78 -6.66 -3.27
CA PHE A 42 -35.97 -7.09 -4.66
C PHE A 42 -35.80 -8.60 -4.72
N GLY A 43 -36.92 -9.30 -4.79
CA GLY A 43 -36.93 -10.72 -5.07
C GLY A 43 -36.51 -11.00 -6.51
N HIS A 44 -35.41 -11.75 -6.69
CA HIS A 44 -35.05 -12.38 -7.96
C HIS A 44 -34.79 -13.86 -7.70
N GLY A 45 -35.44 -14.67 -8.50
CA GLY A 45 -35.40 -16.15 -8.46
C GLY A 45 -34.01 -16.68 -8.87
N GLY A 46 -33.70 -17.79 -8.23
CA GLY A 46 -32.49 -18.57 -8.17
C GLY A 46 -31.61 -18.75 -9.37
N HIS A 47 -30.34 -18.63 -9.07
CA HIS A 47 -29.22 -19.47 -9.51
C HIS A 47 -28.12 -19.24 -8.47
N GLY A 48 -27.39 -20.27 -8.03
CA GLY A 48 -26.35 -20.39 -7.03
C GLY A 48 -26.15 -19.17 -6.12
N SER A 49 -26.30 -19.32 -4.81
CA SER A 49 -26.30 -18.23 -3.84
C SER A 49 -25.01 -17.40 -3.94
N ASP A 50 -25.09 -16.29 -4.67
CA ASP A 50 -24.10 -15.22 -4.65
C ASP A 50 -23.91 -14.76 -3.19
N PRO A 51 -22.69 -14.67 -2.66
CA PRO A 51 -22.49 -14.26 -1.28
C PRO A 51 -23.13 -12.89 -1.05
N ARG A 52 -23.85 -12.77 0.04
CA ARG A 52 -24.51 -11.53 0.43
C ARG A 52 -23.42 -10.48 0.77
N THR A 53 -23.47 -9.32 0.14
CA THR A 53 -22.53 -8.21 0.37
C THR A 53 -23.25 -6.99 0.92
N ALA A 54 -22.58 -6.21 1.76
CA ALA A 54 -23.13 -4.97 2.33
C ALA A 54 -23.19 -3.84 1.30
N THR A 55 -22.32 -3.87 0.28
CA THR A 55 -22.26 -2.89 -0.81
C THR A 55 -22.56 -3.56 -2.16
N PRO A 56 -22.66 -2.79 -3.27
CA PRO A 56 -22.76 -3.37 -4.62
C PRO A 56 -21.52 -4.14 -5.08
N ILE A 57 -20.40 -4.06 -4.37
CA ILE A 57 -19.16 -4.73 -4.74
C ILE A 57 -19.28 -6.23 -4.47
N LYS A 58 -19.16 -7.05 -5.53
CA LYS A 58 -19.17 -8.51 -5.50
C LYS A 58 -17.78 -9.09 -5.63
N HIS A 59 -16.88 -8.35 -6.25
CA HIS A 59 -15.49 -8.72 -6.46
C HIS A 59 -14.57 -7.58 -6.02
N LEU A 60 -13.69 -7.85 -5.06
CA LEU A 60 -12.58 -6.98 -4.68
C LEU A 60 -11.30 -7.59 -5.24
N VAL A 61 -10.56 -6.83 -6.02
CA VAL A 61 -9.22 -7.18 -6.50
C VAL A 61 -8.23 -6.23 -5.84
N VAL A 62 -7.38 -6.75 -4.99
CA VAL A 62 -6.30 -5.99 -4.34
C VAL A 62 -5.02 -6.25 -5.11
N ILE A 63 -4.51 -5.28 -5.84
CA ILE A 63 -3.18 -5.33 -6.46
C ILE A 63 -2.21 -4.77 -5.42
N PHE A 64 -1.38 -5.65 -4.86
CA PHE A 64 -0.48 -5.33 -3.76
C PHE A 64 0.95 -5.38 -4.27
N GLN A 65 1.52 -4.19 -4.45
CA GLN A 65 2.81 -3.96 -5.11
C GLN A 65 3.90 -3.62 -4.10
N GLU A 66 5.12 -3.42 -4.61
CA GLU A 66 6.32 -3.16 -3.83
C GLU A 66 6.69 -1.69 -3.81
N ASN A 67 7.09 -1.26 -2.76
CA ASN A 67 8.10 -0.43 -2.16
C ASN A 67 8.09 1.01 -2.69
N VAL A 68 7.03 1.77 -2.42
CA VAL A 68 7.02 3.20 -2.74
C VAL A 68 6.38 4.05 -1.65
N SER A 69 7.03 5.17 -1.27
CA SER A 69 6.37 6.19 -0.47
C SER A 69 5.37 7.00 -1.30
N PHE A 70 4.42 7.65 -0.64
CA PHE A 70 3.45 8.51 -1.32
C PHE A 70 4.13 9.64 -2.10
N ASP A 71 5.09 10.34 -1.51
CA ASP A 71 5.77 11.44 -2.19
C ASP A 71 6.60 10.98 -3.38
N HIS A 72 7.11 9.74 -3.37
CA HIS A 72 7.88 9.18 -4.47
C HIS A 72 7.07 9.09 -5.77
N TYR A 73 5.76 8.77 -5.69
CA TYR A 73 4.87 8.66 -6.86
C TYR A 73 3.87 9.82 -7.01
N PHE A 74 3.49 10.48 -5.93
CA PHE A 74 2.43 11.49 -5.94
C PHE A 74 2.83 12.83 -5.33
N GLY A 75 4.08 12.99 -4.91
CA GLY A 75 4.53 14.19 -4.20
C GLY A 75 4.29 15.51 -4.94
N THR A 76 4.28 15.50 -6.28
CA THR A 76 3.99 16.68 -7.10
C THR A 76 2.63 16.61 -7.82
N TYR A 77 1.80 15.60 -7.53
CA TYR A 77 0.47 15.51 -8.13
C TYR A 77 -0.36 16.78 -7.84
N PRO A 78 -1.04 17.37 -8.83
CA PRO A 78 -1.22 16.88 -10.19
C PRO A 78 -0.34 17.61 -11.25
N PHE A 79 0.86 18.04 -10.91
CA PHE A 79 1.72 18.86 -11.78
C PHE A 79 2.90 18.05 -12.33
N ALA A 80 2.78 17.59 -13.59
CA ALA A 80 3.85 16.93 -14.33
C ALA A 80 4.68 17.94 -15.11
N GLU A 81 5.99 17.69 -15.26
CA GLU A 81 6.91 18.57 -15.98
C GLU A 81 6.66 18.55 -17.50
N ASN A 82 6.17 17.41 -18.03
CA ASN A 82 5.92 17.17 -19.44
C ASN A 82 7.17 17.30 -20.33
N GLY A 83 8.25 16.63 -19.87
CA GLY A 83 9.53 16.56 -20.59
C GLY A 83 9.39 16.04 -22.01
N LYS A 84 10.27 16.52 -22.89
CA LYS A 84 10.24 16.11 -24.30
C LYS A 84 10.50 14.61 -24.46
N GLY A 85 9.56 13.88 -25.08
CA GLY A 85 9.70 12.45 -25.36
C GLY A 85 9.14 11.54 -24.27
N GLU A 86 8.65 12.10 -23.17
CA GLU A 86 7.94 11.39 -22.11
C GLU A 86 6.42 11.38 -22.37
N PRO A 87 5.67 10.39 -21.87
CA PRO A 87 4.21 10.43 -21.84
C PRO A 87 3.73 11.70 -21.14
N SER A 88 2.85 12.48 -21.76
CA SER A 88 2.39 13.72 -21.15
C SER A 88 1.22 13.48 -20.20
N PHE A 89 1.15 14.25 -19.13
CA PHE A 89 0.01 14.30 -18.21
C PHE A 89 -0.47 15.74 -18.03
N TYR A 90 -1.77 15.95 -18.15
CA TYR A 90 -2.40 17.25 -17.89
C TYR A 90 -3.59 17.08 -16.98
N ALA A 91 -3.51 17.72 -15.81
CA ALA A 91 -4.59 17.71 -14.84
C ALA A 91 -5.89 18.28 -15.38
N ARG A 92 -7.01 17.68 -14.99
CA ARG A 92 -8.33 18.26 -15.23
C ARG A 92 -8.51 19.55 -14.44
N PRO A 93 -9.32 20.51 -14.93
CA PRO A 93 -9.75 21.63 -14.11
C PRO A 93 -10.38 21.13 -12.79
N PHE A 94 -10.06 21.83 -11.69
CA PHE A 94 -10.58 21.52 -10.36
C PHE A 94 -10.12 20.17 -9.77
N THR A 95 -9.01 19.61 -10.23
CA THR A 95 -8.39 18.48 -9.55
C THR A 95 -8.02 18.87 -8.11
N PRO A 96 -8.47 18.11 -7.09
CA PRO A 96 -8.14 18.40 -5.71
C PRO A 96 -6.62 18.34 -5.49
N PRO A 97 -6.04 19.21 -4.66
CA PRO A 97 -4.65 19.08 -4.26
C PRO A 97 -4.47 17.88 -3.33
N VAL A 98 -3.26 17.34 -3.31
CA VAL A 98 -2.80 16.37 -2.31
C VAL A 98 -1.95 17.06 -1.25
N ASN A 99 -1.78 16.42 -0.10
CA ASN A 99 -0.71 16.77 0.82
C ASN A 99 0.62 16.24 0.26
N GLY A 100 1.25 17.03 -0.61
CA GLY A 100 2.46 16.65 -1.35
C GLY A 100 3.61 17.64 -1.16
N LEU A 101 4.61 17.53 -2.03
CA LEU A 101 5.84 18.33 -1.99
C LEU A 101 5.58 19.78 -2.40
N SER A 102 5.43 20.66 -1.42
CA SER A 102 5.32 22.10 -1.64
C SER A 102 6.60 22.68 -2.26
N HIS A 103 6.51 23.86 -2.89
CA HIS A 103 7.69 24.57 -3.39
C HIS A 103 8.80 24.74 -2.32
N ARG A 104 8.41 24.92 -1.05
CA ARG A 104 9.38 25.00 0.05
C ARG A 104 10.09 23.65 0.26
N LEU A 105 9.38 22.54 0.23
CA LEU A 105 9.96 21.21 0.39
C LEU A 105 10.86 20.84 -0.79
N LEU A 106 10.54 21.29 -1.99
CA LEU A 106 11.35 21.08 -3.19
C LEU A 106 12.62 21.94 -3.25
N THR A 107 12.70 23.07 -2.51
CA THR A 107 13.81 24.02 -2.63
C THR A 107 14.56 24.30 -1.32
N LYS A 108 13.99 23.95 -0.18
CA LYS A 108 14.54 24.16 1.16
C LYS A 108 14.11 23.01 2.08
N ASN A 109 14.41 21.79 1.65
CA ASN A 109 14.03 20.59 2.37
C ASN A 109 14.83 20.45 3.67
N PRO A 110 14.24 19.94 4.76
CA PRO A 110 14.98 19.63 5.99
C PRO A 110 16.17 18.69 5.75
N ASN A 111 16.05 17.68 4.87
CA ASN A 111 17.16 16.78 4.53
C ASN A 111 18.35 17.52 3.90
N ALA A 112 18.10 18.50 3.04
CA ALA A 112 19.16 19.34 2.47
C ALA A 112 19.82 20.26 3.49
N ALA A 113 19.12 20.60 4.57
CA ALA A 113 19.61 21.47 5.62
C ALA A 113 20.31 20.70 6.77
N ASN A 114 20.09 19.39 6.89
CA ASN A 114 20.66 18.58 7.96
C ASN A 114 22.08 18.12 7.60
N ALA A 115 23.09 18.65 8.29
CA ALA A 115 24.49 18.28 8.08
C ALA A 115 24.80 16.81 8.37
N GLY A 116 23.93 16.09 9.09
CA GLY A 116 24.04 14.63 9.32
C GLY A 116 24.02 13.82 8.02
N ASN A 117 23.37 14.33 6.97
CA ASN A 117 23.31 13.69 5.66
C ASN A 117 24.62 13.84 4.83
N GLY A 118 25.59 14.64 5.31
CA GLY A 118 26.87 14.80 4.63
C GLY A 118 26.74 15.28 3.18
N ASP A 119 27.48 14.65 2.25
CA ASP A 119 27.45 14.98 0.82
C ASP A 119 26.11 14.60 0.12
N ALA A 120 25.27 13.83 0.78
CA ALA A 120 23.94 13.46 0.30
C ALA A 120 22.82 14.40 0.78
N ALA A 121 23.17 15.53 1.43
CA ALA A 121 22.22 16.54 1.88
C ALA A 121 21.67 17.34 0.69
N ILE A 122 20.61 16.82 0.05
CA ILE A 122 19.98 17.42 -1.13
C ILE A 122 18.48 17.64 -0.94
N ASN A 123 17.91 18.52 -1.76
CA ASN A 123 16.46 18.65 -1.88
C ASN A 123 15.86 17.50 -2.69
N PRO A 124 14.55 17.20 -2.54
CA PRO A 124 13.87 16.30 -3.46
C PRO A 124 14.07 16.74 -4.91
N PHE A 125 14.25 15.77 -5.78
CA PHE A 125 14.48 16.01 -7.21
C PHE A 125 13.66 15.04 -8.07
N ARG A 126 13.27 15.50 -9.26
CA ARG A 126 12.52 14.70 -10.19
C ARG A 126 13.41 13.63 -10.83
N LEU A 127 12.97 12.41 -10.82
CA LEU A 127 13.48 11.32 -11.65
C LEU A 127 12.74 11.33 -12.99
N ALA A 128 13.46 11.54 -14.08
CA ALA A 128 12.90 11.44 -15.41
C ALA A 128 12.58 9.98 -15.75
N ARG A 129 11.68 9.74 -16.72
CA ARG A 129 11.34 8.38 -17.15
C ARG A 129 12.56 7.52 -17.56
N ALA A 130 13.61 8.14 -18.09
CA ALA A 130 14.87 7.46 -18.43
C ALA A 130 15.71 7.06 -17.19
N GLN A 131 15.31 7.51 -16.01
CA GLN A 131 15.93 7.23 -14.72
C GLN A 131 15.03 6.30 -13.88
N ALA A 132 14.21 5.47 -14.52
CA ALA A 132 13.30 4.56 -13.85
C ALA A 132 13.99 3.43 -13.10
N ALA A 133 15.19 3.03 -13.53
CA ALA A 133 16.05 2.11 -12.78
C ALA A 133 16.74 2.87 -11.63
N THR A 134 16.51 2.44 -10.40
CA THR A 134 17.05 3.05 -9.18
C THR A 134 17.53 1.97 -8.21
N ALA A 135 18.42 2.33 -7.29
CA ALA A 135 18.87 1.44 -6.24
C ALA A 135 17.73 1.11 -5.25
N ASP A 136 17.76 -0.10 -4.74
CA ASP A 136 17.02 -0.53 -3.56
C ASP A 136 17.49 0.29 -2.35
N GLN A 137 16.56 0.95 -1.65
CA GLN A 137 16.85 1.78 -0.49
C GLN A 137 16.73 0.94 0.80
N ASP A 138 17.32 1.39 1.91
CA ASP A 138 17.21 0.67 3.19
C ASP A 138 15.83 0.94 3.84
N HIS A 139 14.95 -0.01 3.79
CA HIS A 139 13.60 0.03 4.37
C HIS A 139 13.45 -0.84 5.62
N GLY A 140 14.57 -1.16 6.27
CA GLY A 140 14.55 -1.92 7.52
C GLY A 140 13.83 -1.19 8.66
N TYR A 141 13.16 -1.94 9.53
CA TYR A 141 12.35 -1.45 10.65
C TYR A 141 13.02 -0.34 11.47
N THR A 142 14.30 -0.50 11.78
CA THR A 142 15.05 0.49 12.58
C THR A 142 15.57 1.65 11.72
N SER A 143 15.95 1.39 10.47
CA SER A 143 16.52 2.38 9.55
C SER A 143 15.49 3.45 9.20
N GLU A 144 14.28 3.06 8.84
CA GLU A 144 13.19 3.98 8.55
C GLU A 144 12.83 4.86 9.76
N GLN A 145 12.71 4.26 10.95
CA GLN A 145 12.46 5.02 12.18
C GLN A 145 13.53 6.08 12.45
N ARG A 146 14.79 5.75 12.20
CA ARG A 146 15.91 6.72 12.34
C ARG A 146 15.86 7.82 11.30
N ALA A 147 15.44 7.51 10.07
CA ALA A 147 15.30 8.50 9.01
C ALA A 147 14.25 9.55 9.35
N PHE A 148 13.21 9.18 10.10
CA PHE A 148 12.15 10.07 10.57
C PHE A 148 12.59 11.04 11.67
N ASP A 149 13.63 10.71 12.42
CA ASP A 149 14.26 11.55 13.47
C ASP A 149 13.23 12.20 14.42
N GLY A 150 12.34 11.39 14.97
CA GLY A 150 11.28 11.87 15.89
C GLY A 150 10.32 12.86 15.22
N GLY A 151 10.01 12.64 13.94
CA GLY A 151 9.07 13.44 13.16
C GLY A 151 9.66 14.65 12.42
N LYS A 152 10.97 14.87 12.49
CA LYS A 152 11.61 15.94 11.71
C LYS A 152 11.70 15.60 10.21
N MET A 153 11.62 14.32 9.86
CA MET A 153 11.67 13.81 8.49
C MET A 153 12.90 14.30 7.72
N ASP A 154 14.10 14.28 8.34
CA ASP A 154 15.27 15.00 7.85
C ASP A 154 16.57 14.18 7.80
N LEU A 155 16.52 12.84 7.99
CA LEU A 155 17.70 11.97 7.96
C LEU A 155 17.57 10.79 6.97
N PHE A 156 16.74 10.91 5.93
CA PHE A 156 16.57 9.87 4.92
C PHE A 156 17.87 9.51 4.19
N PRO A 157 18.65 10.48 3.63
CA PRO A 157 19.90 10.12 2.98
C PRO A 157 20.90 9.39 3.90
N LEU A 158 20.89 9.70 5.21
CA LEU A 158 21.80 9.04 6.16
C LEU A 158 21.43 7.59 6.42
N TYR A 159 20.13 7.31 6.69
CA TYR A 159 19.70 6.03 7.25
C TYR A 159 19.06 5.11 6.23
N THR A 160 18.37 5.62 5.22
CA THR A 160 17.72 4.81 4.20
C THR A 160 18.34 4.94 2.81
N GLY A 161 19.17 5.96 2.59
CA GLY A 161 19.70 6.27 1.26
C GLY A 161 20.75 5.28 0.75
N HIS A 162 20.46 4.70 -0.41
CA HIS A 162 21.40 4.03 -1.31
C HIS A 162 21.35 4.70 -2.68
N GLY A 163 22.30 4.39 -3.56
CA GLY A 163 22.28 4.97 -4.89
C GLY A 163 23.09 4.18 -5.89
N GLU A 164 22.68 4.34 -7.14
CA GLU A 164 23.35 3.80 -8.31
C GLU A 164 23.39 4.86 -9.42
N THR A 165 24.07 4.55 -10.52
CA THR A 165 24.22 5.49 -11.64
C THR A 165 22.88 5.85 -12.26
N LEU A 166 22.59 7.15 -12.31
CA LEU A 166 21.39 7.69 -12.95
C LEU A 166 21.78 8.43 -14.24
N PRO A 167 21.17 8.14 -15.40
CA PRO A 167 21.43 8.89 -16.62
C PRO A 167 21.24 10.39 -16.44
N GLY A 168 22.31 11.15 -16.52
CA GLY A 168 22.29 12.61 -16.33
C GLY A 168 22.18 13.08 -14.87
N GLY A 169 22.34 12.17 -13.89
CA GLY A 169 22.41 12.49 -12.47
C GLY A 169 23.73 13.18 -12.07
N ASP A 170 23.73 13.79 -10.92
CA ASP A 170 24.95 14.28 -10.26
C ASP A 170 25.39 13.32 -9.13
N ALA A 171 26.57 13.54 -8.58
CA ALA A 171 27.17 12.64 -7.58
C ALA A 171 26.32 12.49 -6.31
N ALA A 172 25.50 13.47 -5.93
CA ALA A 172 24.63 13.37 -4.77
C ALA A 172 23.38 12.54 -5.09
N GLN A 173 22.84 12.69 -6.31
CA GLN A 173 21.70 11.92 -6.81
C GLN A 173 22.06 10.45 -7.08
N GLU A 174 23.30 10.18 -7.51
CA GLU A 174 23.82 8.83 -7.74
C GLU A 174 24.33 8.14 -6.46
N GLY A 175 24.39 8.86 -5.34
CA GLY A 175 24.74 8.38 -4.02
C GLY A 175 23.52 8.23 -3.11
N LYS A 176 23.75 8.29 -1.82
CA LYS A 176 22.71 8.21 -0.79
C LYS A 176 21.56 9.22 -0.93
N GLY A 177 21.79 10.32 -1.65
CA GLY A 177 20.76 11.30 -1.95
C GLY A 177 19.70 10.79 -2.94
N GLN A 178 19.90 9.64 -3.60
CA GLN A 178 18.92 9.04 -4.52
C GLN A 178 17.55 8.85 -3.86
N VAL A 179 17.52 8.53 -2.58
CA VAL A 179 16.30 8.37 -1.77
C VAL A 179 15.39 9.61 -1.78
N MET A 180 15.92 10.79 -2.13
CA MET A 180 15.14 12.02 -2.27
C MET A 180 14.50 12.19 -3.65
N GLY A 181 14.65 11.20 -4.54
CA GLY A 181 14.07 11.18 -5.87
C GLY A 181 12.55 10.98 -5.84
N TYR A 182 11.83 11.61 -6.77
CA TYR A 182 10.40 11.37 -6.99
C TYR A 182 10.09 11.31 -8.48
N TYR A 183 9.08 10.53 -8.82
CA TYR A 183 8.49 10.50 -10.16
C TYR A 183 7.29 11.43 -10.25
N ASP A 184 7.00 11.91 -11.46
CA ASP A 184 5.77 12.63 -11.74
C ASP A 184 4.90 11.87 -12.76
N GLY A 185 3.79 12.48 -13.19
CA GLY A 185 2.85 11.88 -14.13
C GLY A 185 3.42 11.56 -15.51
N ASN A 186 4.67 11.86 -15.79
CA ASN A 186 5.36 11.48 -17.03
C ASN A 186 5.97 10.07 -16.93
N THR A 187 6.25 9.60 -15.72
CA THR A 187 6.75 8.23 -15.48
C THR A 187 5.64 7.32 -14.96
N VAL A 188 4.96 7.72 -13.89
CA VAL A 188 3.83 6.98 -13.29
C VAL A 188 2.48 7.45 -13.87
N THR A 189 2.45 7.57 -15.18
CA THR A 189 1.35 8.17 -15.96
C THR A 189 0.02 7.47 -15.72
N ALA A 190 0.01 6.14 -15.65
CA ALA A 190 -1.22 5.39 -15.44
C ALA A 190 -1.82 5.65 -14.05
N TYR A 191 -0.99 5.69 -13.01
CA TYR A 191 -1.45 5.95 -11.65
C TYR A 191 -2.09 7.33 -11.52
N TRP A 192 -1.48 8.36 -12.15
CA TRP A 192 -2.05 9.71 -12.17
C TRP A 192 -3.33 9.78 -12.99
N ASN A 193 -3.44 9.01 -14.08
CA ASN A 193 -4.67 8.90 -14.84
C ASN A 193 -5.77 8.16 -14.05
N TYR A 194 -5.42 7.12 -13.27
CA TYR A 194 -6.39 6.48 -12.37
C TYR A 194 -6.86 7.44 -11.27
N ALA A 195 -5.96 8.15 -10.61
CA ALA A 195 -6.30 9.16 -9.61
C ALA A 195 -7.22 10.25 -10.17
N GLN A 196 -6.97 10.70 -11.42
CA GLN A 196 -7.79 11.70 -12.12
C GLN A 196 -9.20 11.21 -12.45
N ASN A 197 -9.37 9.92 -12.66
CA ASN A 197 -10.65 9.35 -13.12
C ASN A 197 -11.40 8.59 -12.03
N PHE A 198 -10.73 8.26 -10.93
CA PHE A 198 -11.27 7.49 -9.81
C PHE A 198 -10.88 8.16 -8.49
N ALA A 199 -10.62 7.40 -7.44
CA ALA A 199 -10.27 7.95 -6.13
C ALA A 199 -8.87 7.51 -5.69
N MET A 200 -8.18 8.40 -4.98
CA MET A 200 -6.92 8.12 -4.30
C MET A 200 -6.97 8.60 -2.86
N SER A 201 -6.11 8.05 -2.00
CA SER A 201 -5.84 8.57 -0.66
C SER A 201 -4.46 9.24 -0.64
N ASP A 202 -4.34 10.37 0.08
CA ASP A 202 -3.07 11.00 0.41
C ASP A 202 -2.72 10.87 1.91
N ASN A 203 -3.43 9.97 2.61
CA ASN A 203 -3.29 9.79 4.06
C ASN A 203 -3.41 8.31 4.46
N HIS A 204 -2.83 7.43 3.63
CA HIS A 204 -2.71 5.99 3.86
C HIS A 204 -1.29 5.64 4.29
N TYR A 205 -1.13 4.75 5.27
CA TYR A 205 0.15 4.44 5.91
C TYR A 205 0.42 2.95 5.98
N GLY A 206 1.68 2.57 6.10
CA GLY A 206 2.06 1.27 6.63
C GLY A 206 1.51 1.13 8.07
N THR A 207 0.94 -0.01 8.41
CA THR A 207 0.43 -0.26 9.78
C THR A 207 1.58 -0.20 10.81
N GLY A 208 2.78 -0.56 10.39
CA GLY A 208 4.03 -0.45 11.14
C GLY A 208 5.19 -0.08 10.22
N PHE A 209 6.37 0.06 10.79
CA PHE A 209 7.63 0.16 10.06
C PHE A 209 8.11 -1.22 9.63
N GLY A 210 9.04 -1.27 8.70
CA GLY A 210 9.74 -2.46 8.25
C GLY A 210 9.48 -2.80 6.79
N PRO A 211 10.19 -3.80 6.26
CA PRO A 211 10.17 -4.17 4.85
C PRO A 211 8.90 -4.96 4.47
N SER A 212 8.92 -5.61 3.30
CA SER A 212 7.75 -6.16 2.62
C SER A 212 6.91 -7.14 3.45
N SER A 213 7.53 -8.08 4.19
CA SER A 213 6.77 -9.11 4.92
C SER A 213 5.92 -8.54 6.06
N PRO A 214 6.39 -7.62 6.93
CA PRO A 214 5.53 -6.92 7.89
C PRO A 214 4.34 -6.23 7.25
N GLY A 215 4.54 -5.53 6.12
CA GLY A 215 3.47 -4.86 5.38
C GLY A 215 2.43 -5.84 4.85
N ALA A 216 2.88 -6.90 4.17
CA ALA A 216 2.02 -7.94 3.63
C ALA A 216 1.24 -8.72 4.72
N VAL A 217 1.89 -9.01 5.85
CA VAL A 217 1.23 -9.64 7.01
C VAL A 217 0.20 -8.69 7.63
N ASN A 218 0.49 -7.39 7.72
CA ASN A 218 -0.48 -6.40 8.18
C ASN A 218 -1.69 -6.27 7.24
N LEU A 219 -1.50 -6.39 5.93
CA LEU A 219 -2.61 -6.42 4.96
C LEU A 219 -3.62 -7.53 5.30
N ILE A 220 -3.16 -8.72 5.63
CA ILE A 220 -4.04 -9.89 5.76
C ILE A 220 -4.43 -10.24 7.21
N ALA A 221 -3.66 -9.76 8.19
CA ALA A 221 -3.85 -10.11 9.60
C ALA A 221 -3.90 -8.89 10.54
N GLY A 222 -3.40 -7.72 10.12
CA GLY A 222 -3.28 -6.55 10.99
C GLY A 222 -2.42 -6.80 12.23
N GLN A 223 -1.53 -7.81 12.19
CA GLN A 223 -0.82 -8.33 13.35
C GLN A 223 0.52 -8.95 12.94
N THR A 224 1.62 -8.36 13.37
CA THR A 224 2.99 -8.87 13.14
C THR A 224 3.59 -9.59 14.36
N ALA A 225 3.02 -9.42 15.57
CA ALA A 225 3.40 -10.25 16.71
C ALA A 225 2.82 -11.66 16.58
N GLY A 226 3.51 -12.64 17.18
CA GLY A 226 3.05 -14.04 17.16
C GLY A 226 3.77 -14.90 16.13
N VAL A 227 5.02 -14.64 15.86
CA VAL A 227 5.92 -15.60 15.23
C VAL A 227 6.04 -16.83 16.14
N ILE A 228 5.70 -18.01 15.63
CA ILE A 228 5.64 -19.26 16.43
C ILE A 228 6.78 -20.21 16.15
N ASP A 229 7.48 -20.04 15.04
CA ASP A 229 8.68 -20.83 14.70
C ASP A 229 9.61 -20.03 13.79
N THR A 230 10.91 -20.26 13.91
CA THR A 230 11.95 -19.60 13.10
C THR A 230 13.08 -20.59 12.75
N LEU A 231 13.65 -20.43 11.56
CA LEU A 231 14.83 -21.20 11.08
C LEU A 231 15.90 -20.25 10.55
N ASN A 232 17.16 -20.64 10.70
CA ASN A 232 18.36 -20.07 10.05
C ASN A 232 18.66 -18.60 10.33
N GLY A 233 17.98 -17.90 11.23
CA GLY A 233 18.25 -16.48 11.28
C GLY A 233 17.96 -15.80 12.60
N THR A 234 18.60 -14.64 12.72
CA THR A 234 18.29 -13.60 13.69
C THR A 234 18.25 -12.28 12.94
N GLY A 235 17.25 -11.46 13.23
CA GLY A 235 17.17 -10.09 12.68
C GLY A 235 15.91 -9.77 11.87
N ALA A 236 15.19 -10.79 11.44
CA ALA A 236 13.86 -10.62 10.85
C ALA A 236 12.75 -10.52 11.92
N GLU A 237 13.08 -10.86 13.16
CA GLU A 237 12.18 -10.83 14.31
C GLU A 237 12.80 -10.06 15.47
N THR A 238 11.95 -9.53 16.35
CA THR A 238 12.34 -8.91 17.63
C THR A 238 11.55 -9.53 18.80
N ASP A 239 12.10 -9.47 19.99
CA ASP A 239 11.39 -9.88 21.22
C ASP A 239 10.11 -9.04 21.40
N ASP A 240 8.98 -9.69 21.63
CA ASP A 240 7.69 -9.03 21.88
C ASP A 240 7.55 -8.44 23.28
N GLY A 241 8.58 -8.62 24.13
CA GLY A 241 8.62 -8.19 25.52
C GLY A 241 8.02 -9.20 26.51
N HIS A 242 7.49 -10.33 26.04
CA HIS A 242 6.81 -11.34 26.87
C HIS A 242 7.25 -12.77 26.56
N GLY A 243 8.37 -12.94 25.85
CA GLY A 243 8.95 -14.23 25.49
C GLY A 243 8.41 -14.83 24.21
N GLY A 244 7.67 -14.05 23.43
CA GLY A 244 7.33 -14.31 22.03
C GLY A 244 8.13 -13.43 21.08
N LEU A 245 7.81 -13.47 19.79
CA LEU A 245 8.49 -12.74 18.73
C LEU A 245 7.50 -11.95 17.86
N THR A 246 7.95 -10.79 17.41
CA THR A 246 7.27 -9.95 16.42
C THR A 246 8.09 -9.90 15.14
N LEU A 247 7.45 -10.08 13.99
CA LEU A 247 8.03 -9.98 12.67
C LEU A 247 8.32 -8.50 12.34
N ILE A 248 9.58 -8.21 11.97
CA ILE A 248 10.05 -6.86 11.62
C ILE A 248 10.95 -6.85 10.38
N GLY A 249 11.17 -7.97 9.73
CA GLY A 249 12.02 -8.15 8.55
C GLY A 249 11.43 -9.17 7.59
N ASP A 250 12.20 -9.65 6.62
CA ASP A 250 11.79 -10.52 5.52
C ASP A 250 12.36 -11.96 5.63
N PRO A 251 11.88 -12.77 6.57
CA PRO A 251 12.18 -14.18 6.51
C PRO A 251 11.31 -14.86 5.45
N ASP A 252 11.81 -15.89 4.79
CA ASP A 252 10.96 -16.74 3.96
C ASP A 252 9.95 -17.55 4.82
N PRO A 253 8.79 -17.96 4.28
CA PRO A 253 7.87 -18.85 4.98
C PRO A 253 8.48 -20.23 5.22
N ILE A 254 8.40 -20.76 6.45
CA ILE A 254 8.84 -22.13 6.75
C ILE A 254 7.98 -23.13 5.97
N GLY A 255 8.64 -24.00 5.21
CA GLY A 255 8.01 -25.11 4.49
C GLY A 255 7.60 -24.80 3.06
N ASP A 256 7.64 -23.55 2.60
CA ASP A 256 7.48 -23.24 1.19
C ASP A 256 8.66 -23.86 0.40
N VAL A 257 8.33 -24.64 -0.63
CA VAL A 257 9.32 -25.38 -1.42
C VAL A 257 10.33 -24.48 -2.13
N CYS A 258 10.01 -23.20 -2.31
CA CYS A 258 10.90 -22.20 -2.92
C CYS A 258 11.65 -21.35 -1.88
N SER A 259 11.36 -21.48 -0.59
CA SER A 259 12.14 -20.82 0.45
C SER A 259 13.60 -21.25 0.43
N SER A 260 14.50 -20.27 0.55
CA SER A 260 15.93 -20.56 0.59
C SER A 260 16.28 -21.34 1.85
N PRO A 261 16.96 -22.51 1.74
CA PRO A 261 17.32 -23.31 2.90
C PRO A 261 18.36 -22.64 3.81
N THR A 262 18.93 -21.52 3.39
CA THR A 262 19.97 -20.78 4.15
C THR A 262 19.49 -19.39 4.58
N ALA A 263 18.37 -18.91 4.05
CA ALA A 263 17.78 -17.65 4.47
C ALA A 263 17.07 -17.79 5.82
N SER A 264 16.82 -16.66 6.50
CA SER A 264 15.91 -16.60 7.62
C SER A 264 14.53 -17.08 7.20
N GLN A 265 13.86 -17.86 8.05
CA GLN A 265 12.50 -18.33 7.77
C GLN A 265 11.65 -18.23 9.02
N ALA A 266 10.34 -17.97 8.84
CA ALA A 266 9.41 -17.85 9.93
C ALA A 266 8.05 -18.50 9.64
N THR A 267 7.30 -18.80 10.70
CA THR A 267 5.89 -19.19 10.68
C THR A 267 5.11 -18.27 11.61
N MET A 268 3.98 -17.76 11.13
CA MET A 268 3.08 -16.93 11.92
C MET A 268 1.98 -17.77 12.57
N GLY A 269 1.66 -17.41 13.81
CA GLY A 269 0.48 -17.89 14.52
C GLY A 269 -0.70 -16.94 14.39
N GLY A 270 -1.83 -17.35 14.98
CA GLY A 270 -3.06 -16.56 14.93
C GLY A 270 -3.87 -16.79 13.67
N ARG A 271 -4.68 -15.81 13.31
CA ARG A 271 -5.63 -15.87 12.19
C ARG A 271 -5.30 -14.80 11.16
N ASN A 272 -5.65 -15.08 9.91
CA ASN A 272 -5.65 -14.11 8.84
C ASN A 272 -7.07 -13.99 8.22
N VAL A 273 -7.27 -13.05 7.31
CA VAL A 273 -8.57 -12.81 6.69
C VAL A 273 -9.08 -14.00 5.89
N GLY A 274 -8.19 -14.84 5.34
CA GLY A 274 -8.54 -16.08 4.64
C GLY A 274 -9.28 -17.07 5.55
N ASP A 275 -8.91 -17.17 6.83
CA ASP A 275 -9.63 -17.99 7.80
C ASP A 275 -11.08 -17.53 7.98
N LEU A 276 -11.30 -16.21 8.06
CA LEU A 276 -12.65 -15.65 8.19
C LEU A 276 -13.48 -15.87 6.93
N LEU A 277 -12.87 -15.71 5.75
CA LEU A 277 -13.52 -15.94 4.46
C LEU A 277 -13.92 -17.42 4.30
N ASN A 278 -13.03 -18.35 4.70
CA ASN A 278 -13.31 -19.78 4.70
C ASN A 278 -14.48 -20.15 5.63
N GLU A 279 -14.54 -19.57 6.84
CA GLU A 279 -15.65 -19.79 7.79
C GLU A 279 -17.02 -19.39 7.23
N GLN A 280 -17.06 -18.40 6.34
CA GLN A 280 -18.28 -17.88 5.72
C GLN A 280 -18.51 -18.40 4.30
N ASN A 281 -17.63 -19.30 3.80
CA ASN A 281 -17.66 -19.82 2.43
C ASN A 281 -17.62 -18.72 1.36
N VAL A 282 -16.92 -17.62 1.65
CA VAL A 282 -16.63 -16.55 0.68
C VAL A 282 -15.43 -16.98 -0.15
N THR A 283 -15.55 -16.93 -1.48
CA THR A 283 -14.48 -17.33 -2.38
C THR A 283 -13.34 -16.30 -2.36
N TRP A 284 -12.08 -16.77 -2.27
CA TRP A 284 -10.93 -15.88 -2.24
C TRP A 284 -9.67 -16.56 -2.77
N GLY A 285 -8.64 -15.78 -3.11
CA GLY A 285 -7.34 -16.32 -3.49
C GLY A 285 -6.24 -15.26 -3.45
N TRP A 286 -5.01 -15.73 -3.19
CA TRP A 286 -3.76 -15.02 -3.43
C TRP A 286 -3.18 -15.52 -4.74
N PHE A 287 -2.94 -14.61 -5.69
CA PHE A 287 -2.43 -14.90 -7.03
C PHE A 287 -1.10 -14.20 -7.22
N GLN A 288 0.00 -14.96 -7.23
CA GLN A 288 1.34 -14.41 -7.31
C GLN A 288 2.08 -14.93 -8.55
N GLY A 289 2.79 -14.03 -9.22
CA GLY A 289 3.63 -14.41 -10.37
C GLY A 289 4.70 -15.42 -9.98
N GLY A 290 4.90 -16.42 -10.83
CA GLY A 290 5.90 -17.45 -10.57
C GLY A 290 5.46 -18.60 -9.66
N PHE A 291 4.23 -18.59 -9.13
CA PHE A 291 3.76 -19.61 -8.18
C PHE A 291 3.56 -20.99 -8.81
N ASP A 292 3.18 -21.09 -10.09
CA ASP A 292 3.08 -22.37 -10.80
C ASP A 292 4.46 -22.91 -11.21
N LEU A 293 4.96 -23.86 -10.46
CA LEU A 293 6.29 -24.47 -10.69
C LEU A 293 6.35 -25.40 -11.91
N THR A 294 5.21 -25.68 -12.55
CA THR A 294 5.16 -26.54 -13.75
C THR A 294 5.43 -25.76 -15.04
N LEU A 295 5.38 -24.44 -14.98
CA LEU A 295 5.64 -23.58 -16.13
C LEU A 295 7.15 -23.42 -16.41
N THR A 296 7.46 -23.13 -17.67
CA THR A 296 8.82 -22.87 -18.15
C THR A 296 8.84 -21.57 -18.92
N ASN A 297 9.73 -20.66 -18.57
CA ASN A 297 9.89 -19.39 -19.26
C ASN A 297 10.64 -19.57 -20.62
N PRO A 298 10.55 -18.60 -21.53
CA PRO A 298 11.21 -18.68 -22.85
C PRO A 298 12.75 -18.87 -22.80
N ASP A 299 13.39 -18.46 -21.68
CA ASP A 299 14.83 -18.68 -21.44
C ASP A 299 15.17 -20.10 -20.98
N GLY A 300 14.16 -20.96 -20.77
CA GLY A 300 14.28 -22.33 -20.27
C GLY A 300 14.27 -22.44 -18.74
N SER A 301 14.16 -21.35 -17.99
CA SER A 301 14.05 -21.38 -16.54
C SER A 301 12.69 -21.93 -16.08
N THR A 302 12.67 -22.72 -15.00
CA THR A 302 11.49 -23.44 -14.51
C THR A 302 11.52 -23.64 -13.00
N GLY A 303 10.38 -24.02 -12.41
CA GLY A 303 10.26 -24.25 -10.96
C GLY A 303 10.54 -22.97 -10.16
N CYS A 304 11.10 -23.10 -8.97
CA CYS A 304 11.48 -21.96 -8.12
C CYS A 304 12.56 -21.05 -8.73
N ALA A 305 13.29 -21.52 -9.74
CA ALA A 305 14.30 -20.75 -10.46
C ALA A 305 13.76 -20.10 -11.76
N ARG A 306 12.45 -20.15 -11.98
CA ARG A 306 11.81 -19.42 -13.09
C ARG A 306 12.03 -17.92 -12.90
N ARG A 307 12.54 -17.25 -13.94
CA ARG A 307 13.06 -15.90 -13.84
C ARG A 307 12.81 -15.10 -15.10
N THR A 308 12.72 -13.79 -14.95
CA THR A 308 12.50 -12.85 -16.05
C THR A 308 13.47 -11.67 -15.97
N LEU A 309 13.92 -11.21 -17.14
CA LEU A 309 14.76 -10.02 -17.26
C LEU A 309 13.87 -8.78 -17.38
N SER A 310 13.96 -7.82 -16.44
CA SER A 310 13.49 -6.46 -16.69
C SER A 310 14.38 -5.80 -17.75
N LYS A 311 13.75 -5.24 -18.76
CA LYS A 311 14.48 -4.51 -19.82
C LYS A 311 14.86 -3.09 -19.42
N VAL A 312 14.21 -2.56 -18.40
CA VAL A 312 14.43 -1.21 -17.89
C VAL A 312 15.63 -1.22 -16.95
N THR A 313 15.61 -2.09 -15.93
CA THR A 313 16.71 -2.21 -14.97
C THR A 313 17.89 -3.04 -15.50
N ASN A 314 17.66 -3.85 -16.53
CA ASN A 314 18.60 -4.87 -17.04
C ASN A 314 19.01 -5.90 -15.97
N VAL A 315 18.14 -6.17 -15.00
CA VAL A 315 18.32 -7.16 -13.93
C VAL A 315 17.40 -8.35 -14.19
N THR A 316 17.89 -9.56 -13.92
CA THR A 316 17.11 -10.79 -13.97
C THR A 316 16.78 -11.21 -12.53
N SER A 317 15.48 -11.26 -12.20
CA SER A 317 14.98 -11.72 -10.90
C SER A 317 14.18 -13.00 -11.03
N ASN A 318 14.10 -13.80 -9.96
CA ASN A 318 13.15 -14.92 -9.91
C ASN A 318 11.73 -14.36 -9.95
N ASP A 319 10.83 -15.01 -10.71
CA ASP A 319 9.46 -14.52 -10.84
C ASP A 319 8.69 -14.60 -9.52
N TYR A 320 8.92 -15.64 -8.71
CA TYR A 320 8.31 -15.83 -7.39
C TYR A 320 9.30 -15.45 -6.28
N SER A 321 8.83 -14.63 -5.35
CA SER A 321 9.50 -14.32 -4.09
C SER A 321 8.70 -14.92 -2.92
N PRO A 322 9.26 -15.86 -2.14
CA PRO A 322 8.52 -16.52 -1.05
C PRO A 322 8.04 -15.53 0.02
N HIS A 323 8.87 -14.58 0.44
CA HIS A 323 8.52 -13.63 1.50
C HIS A 323 7.44 -12.60 1.08
N HIS A 324 7.14 -12.46 -0.22
CA HIS A 324 6.00 -11.66 -0.70
C HIS A 324 4.66 -12.39 -0.64
N SER A 325 4.61 -13.63 -0.12
CA SER A 325 3.39 -14.44 -0.03
C SER A 325 2.90 -14.57 1.42
N PRO A 326 2.14 -13.60 1.96
CA PRO A 326 1.84 -13.53 3.38
C PRO A 326 1.02 -14.72 3.90
N PHE A 327 0.16 -15.30 3.07
CA PHE A 327 -0.63 -16.47 3.47
C PHE A 327 0.20 -17.74 3.63
N GLN A 328 1.40 -17.81 3.05
CA GLN A 328 2.32 -18.93 3.21
C GLN A 328 2.93 -19.01 4.63
N TYR A 329 2.94 -17.91 5.38
CA TYR A 329 3.40 -17.94 6.77
C TYR A 329 2.42 -18.63 7.73
N TYR A 330 1.16 -18.80 7.35
CA TYR A 330 0.12 -19.33 8.23
C TYR A 330 -0.22 -20.78 7.87
N PRO A 331 -0.07 -21.76 8.79
CA PRO A 331 -0.39 -23.16 8.50
C PRO A 331 -1.80 -23.41 7.99
N SER A 332 -2.78 -22.54 8.34
CA SER A 332 -4.17 -22.67 7.91
C SER A 332 -4.38 -22.34 6.42
N THR A 333 -3.55 -21.47 5.84
CA THR A 333 -3.72 -20.97 4.47
C THR A 333 -2.54 -21.25 3.56
N ALA A 334 -1.45 -21.83 4.07
CA ALA A 334 -0.27 -22.15 3.28
C ALA A 334 -0.54 -23.24 2.23
N ASN A 335 0.14 -23.13 1.09
CA ASN A 335 0.26 -24.16 0.06
C ASN A 335 1.77 -24.43 -0.18
N PRO A 336 2.44 -25.09 0.75
CA PRO A 336 3.91 -25.17 0.78
C PRO A 336 4.51 -25.94 -0.40
N THR A 337 3.74 -26.76 -1.09
CA THR A 337 4.19 -27.54 -2.27
C THR A 337 3.81 -26.91 -3.59
N HIS A 338 3.17 -25.76 -3.58
CA HIS A 338 2.61 -25.07 -4.74
C HIS A 338 1.66 -25.99 -5.55
N ALA A 339 0.82 -26.77 -4.82
CA ALA A 339 -0.17 -27.62 -5.44
C ALA A 339 -1.13 -26.81 -6.31
N ARG A 340 -1.39 -27.32 -7.52
CA ARG A 340 -2.27 -26.65 -8.47
C ARG A 340 -3.76 -26.82 -8.08
N PRO A 341 -4.64 -25.86 -8.44
CA PRO A 341 -6.07 -26.07 -8.28
C PRO A 341 -6.54 -27.29 -9.07
N SER A 342 -7.47 -28.08 -8.50
CA SER A 342 -7.97 -29.30 -9.14
C SER A 342 -8.74 -29.03 -10.45
N SER A 343 -9.22 -27.82 -10.62
CA SER A 343 -9.87 -27.30 -11.83
C SER A 343 -10.03 -25.79 -11.75
N ILE A 344 -10.30 -25.11 -12.87
CA ILE A 344 -10.63 -23.67 -12.88
C ILE A 344 -11.85 -23.38 -11.99
N ALA A 345 -12.83 -24.27 -11.95
CA ALA A 345 -14.02 -24.11 -11.10
C ALA A 345 -13.73 -24.23 -9.59
N ALA A 346 -12.57 -24.79 -9.20
CA ALA A 346 -12.13 -24.88 -7.82
C ALA A 346 -11.37 -23.63 -7.34
N ILE A 347 -10.93 -22.76 -8.27
CA ILE A 347 -10.23 -21.51 -7.91
C ILE A 347 -11.13 -20.68 -6.99
N GLY A 348 -10.53 -20.20 -5.90
CA GLY A 348 -11.21 -19.44 -4.86
C GLY A 348 -11.98 -20.28 -3.84
N LYS A 349 -11.95 -21.61 -3.95
CA LYS A 349 -12.59 -22.54 -3.02
C LYS A 349 -11.57 -23.42 -2.32
N THR A 350 -11.96 -24.03 -1.23
CA THR A 350 -11.09 -24.96 -0.49
C THR A 350 -10.81 -26.20 -1.34
N ASP A 351 -9.55 -26.39 -1.74
CA ASP A 351 -9.04 -27.58 -2.40
C ASP A 351 -7.53 -27.75 -2.13
N ALA A 352 -6.81 -28.55 -2.94
CA ALA A 352 -5.39 -28.81 -2.76
C ALA A 352 -4.51 -27.55 -2.89
N ALA A 353 -4.94 -26.54 -3.66
CA ALA A 353 -4.21 -25.28 -3.83
C ALA A 353 -4.30 -24.35 -2.62
N ASN A 354 -5.21 -24.64 -1.68
CA ASN A 354 -5.42 -23.88 -0.45
C ASN A 354 -5.44 -22.35 -0.65
N HIS A 355 -6.15 -21.91 -1.71
CA HIS A 355 -6.29 -20.50 -2.10
C HIS A 355 -5.02 -19.78 -2.55
N GLN A 356 -3.92 -20.51 -2.79
CA GLN A 356 -2.66 -19.95 -3.32
C GLN A 356 -2.49 -20.36 -4.78
N TYR A 357 -2.33 -19.41 -5.67
CA TYR A 357 -2.40 -19.58 -7.12
C TYR A 357 -1.31 -18.79 -7.85
N ASP A 358 -1.07 -19.14 -9.12
CA ASP A 358 -0.32 -18.30 -10.05
C ASP A 358 -1.25 -17.25 -10.69
N LEU A 359 -0.69 -16.17 -11.22
CA LEU A 359 -1.45 -15.11 -11.90
C LEU A 359 -2.26 -15.61 -13.11
N HIS A 360 -1.79 -16.63 -13.83
CA HIS A 360 -2.58 -17.17 -14.95
C HIS A 360 -3.90 -17.79 -14.47
N ASP A 361 -3.95 -18.34 -13.25
CA ASP A 361 -5.20 -18.86 -12.66
C ASP A 361 -6.22 -17.74 -12.41
N PHE A 362 -5.76 -16.53 -12.10
CA PHE A 362 -6.64 -15.37 -11.99
C PHE A 362 -7.31 -15.05 -13.33
N TYR A 363 -6.53 -15.04 -14.43
CA TYR A 363 -7.08 -14.78 -15.76
C TYR A 363 -8.02 -15.90 -16.20
N ASP A 364 -7.67 -17.17 -15.95
CA ASP A 364 -8.53 -18.33 -16.23
C ASP A 364 -9.87 -18.25 -15.48
N ALA A 365 -9.84 -17.84 -14.22
CA ALA A 365 -11.04 -17.62 -13.42
C ALA A 365 -11.88 -16.47 -13.97
N LEU A 366 -11.26 -15.36 -14.37
CA LEU A 366 -11.93 -14.21 -14.96
C LEU A 366 -12.61 -14.56 -16.28
N ASP A 367 -11.92 -15.25 -17.19
CA ASP A 367 -12.43 -15.64 -18.51
C ASP A 367 -13.60 -16.63 -18.44
N THR A 368 -13.65 -17.44 -17.38
CA THR A 368 -14.73 -18.41 -17.16
C THR A 368 -15.84 -17.89 -16.24
N ASN A 369 -15.87 -16.60 -15.90
CA ASN A 369 -16.78 -15.98 -14.94
C ASN A 369 -16.77 -16.65 -13.55
N ASN A 370 -15.62 -17.15 -13.13
CA ASN A 370 -15.38 -17.74 -11.80
C ASN A 370 -14.47 -16.86 -10.93
N LEU A 371 -14.43 -15.54 -11.18
CA LEU A 371 -13.63 -14.62 -10.38
C LEU A 371 -14.02 -14.71 -8.90
N PRO A 372 -13.09 -14.96 -7.96
CA PRO A 372 -13.41 -14.98 -6.54
C PRO A 372 -13.99 -13.66 -6.03
N SER A 373 -14.71 -13.73 -4.90
CA SER A 373 -15.21 -12.51 -4.22
C SER A 373 -14.07 -11.61 -3.75
N VAL A 374 -12.95 -12.19 -3.30
CA VAL A 374 -11.75 -11.45 -2.90
C VAL A 374 -10.54 -12.07 -3.59
N SER A 375 -9.81 -11.27 -4.34
CA SER A 375 -8.58 -11.67 -5.03
C SER A 375 -7.46 -10.71 -4.64
N PHE A 376 -6.36 -11.24 -4.13
CA PHE A 376 -5.13 -10.51 -3.90
C PHE A 376 -4.15 -10.86 -5.02
N LEU A 377 -3.57 -9.88 -5.68
CA LEU A 377 -2.64 -10.08 -6.79
C LEU A 377 -1.28 -9.50 -6.43
N LYS A 378 -0.24 -10.30 -6.61
CA LYS A 378 1.16 -9.88 -6.54
C LYS A 378 1.83 -10.14 -7.88
N ALA A 379 2.45 -9.11 -8.45
CA ALA A 379 3.17 -9.23 -9.71
C ALA A 379 4.34 -10.23 -9.60
N PRO A 380 4.85 -10.78 -10.72
CA PRO A 380 6.18 -11.40 -10.70
C PRO A 380 7.23 -10.32 -10.40
N ALA A 381 8.32 -10.67 -9.75
CA ALA A 381 9.28 -9.72 -9.19
C ALA A 381 9.74 -8.64 -10.18
N TYR A 382 9.98 -8.97 -11.46
CA TYR A 382 10.38 -7.96 -12.44
C TYR A 382 9.31 -6.87 -12.74
N GLN A 383 8.07 -7.03 -12.22
CA GLN A 383 6.93 -6.11 -12.42
C GLN A 383 6.27 -5.68 -11.11
N ASP A 384 6.87 -5.92 -9.97
CA ASP A 384 6.27 -5.58 -8.68
C ASP A 384 6.52 -4.14 -8.22
N GLY A 385 7.48 -3.43 -8.85
CA GLY A 385 7.81 -2.03 -8.55
C GLY A 385 9.05 -1.85 -7.70
N HIS A 386 9.55 -2.92 -7.07
CA HIS A 386 10.70 -2.87 -6.17
C HIS A 386 11.95 -2.35 -6.87
N ALA A 387 12.53 -1.28 -6.36
CA ALA A 387 13.77 -0.73 -6.87
C ALA A 387 14.91 -1.80 -6.88
N GLY A 388 15.92 -1.60 -7.71
CA GLY A 388 17.04 -2.54 -7.83
C GLY A 388 16.80 -3.71 -8.79
N TYR A 389 15.59 -4.27 -8.89
CA TYR A 389 15.31 -5.37 -9.84
C TYR A 389 14.03 -5.16 -10.67
N SER A 390 13.12 -4.33 -10.22
CA SER A 390 11.93 -3.85 -10.95
C SER A 390 11.99 -2.32 -11.07
N ASP A 391 10.93 -1.71 -11.57
CA ASP A 391 10.85 -0.28 -11.82
C ASP A 391 9.38 0.16 -12.06
N PRO A 392 9.06 1.49 -11.98
CA PRO A 392 7.70 1.98 -12.15
C PRO A 392 7.10 1.78 -13.54
N ILE A 393 7.91 1.48 -14.57
CA ILE A 393 7.40 1.29 -15.94
C ILE A 393 6.90 -0.15 -16.11
N ASP A 394 7.68 -1.13 -15.66
CA ASP A 394 7.32 -2.55 -15.68
C ASP A 394 6.15 -2.82 -14.72
N GLU A 395 6.14 -2.19 -13.53
CA GLU A 395 5.04 -2.21 -12.57
C GLU A 395 3.75 -1.66 -13.18
N GLN A 396 3.81 -0.47 -13.77
CA GLN A 396 2.67 0.16 -14.41
C GLN A 396 2.09 -0.71 -15.52
N ALA A 397 2.93 -1.39 -16.30
CA ALA A 397 2.48 -2.27 -17.38
C ALA A 397 1.62 -3.42 -16.83
N PHE A 398 2.04 -4.05 -15.72
CA PHE A 398 1.27 -5.09 -15.04
C PHE A 398 -0.09 -4.56 -14.52
N VAL A 399 -0.07 -3.47 -13.76
CA VAL A 399 -1.28 -2.88 -13.17
C VAL A 399 -2.29 -2.48 -14.24
N VAL A 400 -1.81 -1.84 -15.31
CA VAL A 400 -2.66 -1.44 -16.45
C VAL A 400 -3.24 -2.66 -17.16
N HIS A 401 -2.45 -3.71 -17.37
CA HIS A 401 -2.93 -4.95 -17.98
C HIS A 401 -4.08 -5.55 -17.17
N VAL A 402 -3.88 -5.78 -15.87
CA VAL A 402 -4.91 -6.34 -14.97
C VAL A 402 -6.19 -5.50 -15.00
N ILE A 403 -6.07 -4.19 -14.86
CA ILE A 403 -7.25 -3.31 -14.83
C ILE A 403 -7.95 -3.25 -16.19
N ASN A 404 -7.21 -3.28 -17.29
CA ASN A 404 -7.80 -3.30 -18.64
C ASN A 404 -8.62 -4.58 -18.88
N VAL A 405 -8.10 -5.76 -18.51
CA VAL A 405 -8.85 -7.03 -18.70
C VAL A 405 -10.08 -7.09 -17.79
N LEU A 406 -9.97 -6.64 -16.53
CA LEU A 406 -11.13 -6.51 -15.63
C LEU A 406 -12.19 -5.58 -16.20
N GLN A 407 -11.82 -4.42 -16.71
CA GLN A 407 -12.74 -3.46 -17.32
C GLN A 407 -13.43 -4.00 -18.59
N GLN A 408 -12.83 -4.97 -19.26
CA GLN A 408 -13.41 -5.62 -20.45
C GLN A 408 -14.29 -6.81 -20.10
N SER A 409 -14.21 -7.34 -18.88
CA SER A 409 -15.03 -8.46 -18.40
C SER A 409 -16.47 -8.05 -18.12
N GLY A 410 -17.38 -9.04 -18.08
CA GLY A 410 -18.77 -8.85 -17.67
C GLY A 410 -18.94 -8.58 -16.17
N GLN A 411 -17.91 -8.85 -15.37
CA GLN A 411 -17.90 -8.68 -13.91
C GLN A 411 -17.49 -7.27 -13.45
N TRP A 412 -16.96 -6.44 -14.36
CA TRP A 412 -16.50 -5.09 -14.05
C TRP A 412 -17.53 -4.24 -13.30
N LYS A 413 -18.80 -4.33 -13.67
CA LYS A 413 -19.89 -3.56 -13.06
C LYS A 413 -20.01 -3.72 -11.53
N ASP A 414 -19.57 -4.85 -11.00
CA ASP A 414 -19.65 -5.23 -9.58
C ASP A 414 -18.24 -5.37 -8.96
N THR A 415 -17.19 -4.90 -9.65
CA THR A 415 -15.78 -5.03 -9.24
C THR A 415 -15.24 -3.72 -8.68
N ALA A 416 -14.45 -3.82 -7.62
CA ALA A 416 -13.53 -2.78 -7.18
C ALA A 416 -12.09 -3.29 -7.23
N VAL A 417 -11.18 -2.45 -7.74
CA VAL A 417 -9.74 -2.68 -7.66
C VAL A 417 -9.17 -1.70 -6.66
N VAL A 418 -8.39 -2.21 -5.72
CA VAL A 418 -7.56 -1.43 -4.80
C VAL A 418 -6.11 -1.65 -5.18
N ILE A 419 -5.36 -0.57 -5.44
CA ILE A 419 -3.90 -0.60 -5.63
C ILE A 419 -3.28 -0.11 -4.33
N ALA A 420 -2.45 -0.92 -3.71
CA ALA A 420 -1.78 -0.64 -2.44
C ALA A 420 -0.36 -1.22 -2.43
N TYR A 421 0.42 -0.82 -1.45
CA TYR A 421 1.84 -1.13 -1.33
C TYR A 421 2.16 -1.70 0.04
N ASP A 422 3.19 -2.53 0.12
CA ASP A 422 3.64 -3.18 1.35
C ASP A 422 4.48 -2.25 2.24
N ASP A 423 5.44 -1.56 1.67
CA ASP A 423 6.28 -0.59 2.38
C ASP A 423 6.72 0.57 1.46
N SER A 424 7.63 1.41 1.94
CA SER A 424 8.09 2.63 1.26
C SER A 424 9.42 2.47 0.51
N ASP A 425 10.09 1.31 0.58
CA ASP A 425 11.51 1.17 0.19
C ASP A 425 12.44 2.21 0.87
N GLY A 426 12.00 2.80 1.97
CA GLY A 426 12.75 3.89 2.59
C GLY A 426 12.76 5.22 1.80
N TRP A 427 12.05 5.33 0.65
CA TRP A 427 11.94 6.58 -0.10
C TRP A 427 11.40 7.71 0.75
N TYR A 428 11.94 8.90 0.56
CA TYR A 428 11.52 10.08 1.29
C TYR A 428 10.02 10.35 1.15
N ASP A 429 9.36 10.57 2.29
CA ASP A 429 8.06 11.21 2.40
C ASP A 429 8.16 12.36 3.41
N HIS A 430 7.51 13.49 3.14
CA HIS A 430 7.60 14.65 4.03
C HIS A 430 6.64 14.56 5.23
N GLN A 431 5.64 13.68 5.15
CA GLN A 431 4.56 13.60 6.13
C GLN A 431 4.95 12.69 7.30
N GLU A 432 5.10 13.29 8.49
CA GLU A 432 5.16 12.51 9.72
C GLU A 432 3.86 11.69 9.89
N PRO A 433 3.94 10.36 10.07
CA PRO A 433 2.76 9.54 10.30
C PRO A 433 2.14 9.82 11.67
N PRO A 434 0.85 9.56 11.86
CA PRO A 434 0.26 9.56 13.20
C PRO A 434 0.91 8.50 14.09
N HIS A 435 1.51 8.87 15.20
CA HIS A 435 2.10 7.94 16.17
C HIS A 435 0.98 7.25 16.95
N THR A 436 0.48 6.14 16.45
CA THR A 436 -0.61 5.37 17.05
C THR A 436 -0.09 4.23 17.91
N ASN A 437 0.89 3.49 17.43
CA ASN A 437 1.37 2.24 18.02
C ASN A 437 2.70 2.50 18.72
N ALA A 438 2.69 2.44 20.05
CA ALA A 438 3.89 2.59 20.86
C ALA A 438 4.65 1.26 20.98
N SER A 439 5.97 1.35 21.03
CA SER A 439 6.86 0.22 21.29
C SER A 439 8.12 0.65 22.03
N THR A 440 8.71 -0.25 22.82
CA THR A 440 9.94 -0.02 23.60
C THR A 440 10.90 -1.20 23.46
N GLY A 441 10.83 -1.92 22.36
CA GLY A 441 11.76 -3.00 22.03
C GLY A 441 13.16 -2.46 21.69
N THR A 442 14.15 -3.32 21.73
CA THR A 442 15.56 -2.92 21.46
C THR A 442 15.80 -2.46 20.03
N THR A 443 14.92 -2.83 19.10
CA THR A 443 14.96 -2.44 17.67
C THR A 443 14.25 -1.13 17.38
N ASP A 444 13.47 -0.59 18.33
CA ASP A 444 12.79 0.69 18.15
C ASP A 444 13.79 1.85 18.17
N ALA A 445 13.53 2.86 17.35
CA ALA A 445 14.43 4.00 17.20
C ALA A 445 13.76 5.34 16.82
N LEU A 446 12.42 5.37 16.67
CA LEU A 446 11.69 6.55 16.17
C LEU A 446 11.92 7.80 17.04
N ASP A 447 11.83 7.65 18.35
CA ASP A 447 12.00 8.74 19.33
C ASP A 447 13.30 8.63 20.13
N GLY A 448 14.26 7.84 19.65
CA GLY A 448 15.53 7.50 20.28
C GLY A 448 15.70 6.01 20.49
N ALA A 449 16.89 5.59 20.85
CA ALA A 449 17.23 4.16 21.00
C ALA A 449 16.28 3.44 21.98
N GLY A 450 15.64 2.37 21.52
CA GLY A 450 14.68 1.57 22.27
C GLY A 450 13.35 2.28 22.53
N LEU A 451 12.97 3.25 21.70
CA LEU A 451 11.78 4.05 21.96
C LEU A 451 11.03 4.45 20.67
N CYS A 452 9.77 4.06 20.63
CA CYS A 452 8.77 4.53 19.70
C CYS A 452 7.54 4.96 20.53
N LYS A 453 7.31 6.26 20.64
CA LYS A 453 6.13 6.78 21.34
C LYS A 453 4.88 6.60 20.50
N GLY A 454 3.75 6.38 21.15
CA GLY A 454 2.46 6.24 20.49
C GLY A 454 1.33 6.35 21.51
N ARG A 455 0.11 6.24 21.03
CA ARG A 455 -1.09 6.35 21.88
C ARG A 455 -1.35 5.08 22.67
N VAL A 456 -1.08 3.93 22.09
CA VAL A 456 -1.31 2.60 22.66
C VAL A 456 -0.18 1.65 22.30
N THR A 457 0.13 0.70 23.18
CA THR A 457 0.91 -0.48 22.79
C THR A 457 -0.07 -1.56 22.35
N LEU A 458 0.07 -2.05 21.12
CA LEU A 458 -0.84 -3.05 20.58
C LEU A 458 -0.64 -4.40 21.28
N PRO A 459 -1.72 -5.15 21.53
CA PRO A 459 -1.59 -6.48 22.12
C PRO A 459 -1.08 -7.51 21.12
N GLY A 460 -0.49 -8.59 21.62
CA GLY A 460 -0.17 -9.79 20.85
C GLY A 460 -1.41 -10.67 20.60
N LEU A 461 -1.17 -11.93 20.20
CA LEU A 461 -2.22 -12.88 19.77
C LEU A 461 -3.30 -13.15 20.83
N ASP A 462 -3.02 -12.98 22.11
CA ASP A 462 -4.01 -13.13 23.19
C ASP A 462 -5.02 -11.97 23.25
N GLY A 463 -4.81 -10.92 22.46
CA GLY A 463 -5.63 -9.71 22.42
C GLY A 463 -5.58 -8.86 23.71
N LYS A 464 -4.61 -9.09 24.59
CA LYS A 464 -4.55 -8.46 25.92
C LYS A 464 -3.15 -8.00 26.31
N THR A 465 -2.15 -8.89 26.18
CA THR A 465 -0.78 -8.61 26.58
C THR A 465 -0.11 -7.73 25.53
N PRO A 466 0.40 -6.54 25.88
CA PRO A 466 1.09 -5.66 24.95
C PRO A 466 2.27 -6.37 24.28
N ALA A 467 2.45 -6.20 22.96
CA ALA A 467 3.58 -6.75 22.22
C ALA A 467 4.46 -5.62 21.67
N GLN A 468 5.79 -5.75 21.86
CA GLN A 468 6.78 -4.82 21.31
C GLN A 468 7.08 -5.15 19.85
N GLY A 469 7.82 -4.27 19.14
CA GLY A 469 8.17 -4.44 17.73
C GLY A 469 7.05 -4.08 16.75
N ARG A 470 6.03 -3.35 17.20
CA ARG A 470 4.89 -2.92 16.38
C ARG A 470 4.80 -1.39 16.30
N CYS A 471 5.96 -0.70 16.32
CA CYS A 471 6.03 0.76 16.15
C CYS A 471 5.28 1.19 14.89
N GLY A 472 4.44 2.22 14.97
CA GLY A 472 3.66 2.69 13.81
C GLY A 472 2.70 3.87 14.17
N PHE A 473 2.03 4.43 13.16
CA PHE A 473 2.09 3.96 11.77
C PHE A 473 3.49 4.12 11.18
N GLY A 474 3.77 3.33 10.15
CA GLY A 474 4.96 3.46 9.32
C GLY A 474 4.85 4.55 8.26
N PRO A 475 5.66 4.48 7.18
CA PRO A 475 5.66 5.45 6.11
C PRO A 475 4.29 5.63 5.44
N ARG A 476 4.07 6.80 4.85
CA ARG A 476 2.88 7.05 4.03
C ARG A 476 3.05 6.40 2.66
N LEU A 477 2.02 5.63 2.26
CA LEU A 477 2.00 4.81 1.05
C LEU A 477 0.89 5.25 0.09
N PRO A 478 1.00 5.03 -1.22
CA PRO A 478 -0.09 5.26 -2.14
C PRO A 478 -1.25 4.28 -1.92
N LEU A 479 -2.48 4.76 -2.08
CA LEU A 479 -3.69 3.94 -2.13
C LEU A 479 -4.64 4.50 -3.19
N LEU A 480 -5.02 3.67 -4.16
CA LEU A 480 -5.99 4.04 -5.19
C LEU A 480 -7.16 3.06 -5.22
N VAL A 481 -8.33 3.57 -5.55
CA VAL A 481 -9.53 2.75 -5.80
C VAL A 481 -10.00 2.98 -7.23
N VAL A 482 -10.00 1.93 -8.06
CA VAL A 482 -10.46 1.95 -9.45
C VAL A 482 -11.70 1.06 -9.58
N SER A 483 -12.86 1.66 -9.80
CA SER A 483 -14.15 0.97 -9.84
C SER A 483 -15.20 1.81 -10.55
N PRO A 484 -16.24 1.21 -11.15
CA PRO A 484 -17.43 1.96 -11.54
C PRO A 484 -18.06 2.72 -10.37
N TRP A 485 -17.88 2.24 -9.16
CA TRP A 485 -18.42 2.80 -7.91
C TRP A 485 -17.47 3.78 -7.21
N ALA A 486 -16.22 3.91 -7.64
CA ALA A 486 -15.30 4.87 -7.04
C ALA A 486 -15.76 6.32 -7.29
N ARG A 487 -15.51 7.22 -6.36
CA ARG A 487 -15.69 8.67 -6.60
C ARG A 487 -14.74 9.13 -7.70
N GLU A 488 -15.15 10.12 -8.46
CA GLU A 488 -14.35 10.64 -9.58
C GLU A 488 -13.50 11.81 -9.16
N ASN A 489 -12.20 11.77 -9.54
CA ASN A 489 -11.24 12.83 -9.28
C ASN A 489 -11.23 13.25 -7.80
N MET A 490 -11.20 12.26 -6.90
CA MET A 490 -11.29 12.45 -5.46
C MET A 490 -9.96 12.14 -4.78
N VAL A 491 -9.56 13.01 -3.87
CA VAL A 491 -8.50 12.74 -2.90
C VAL A 491 -9.15 12.56 -1.53
N ASP A 492 -8.95 11.41 -0.92
CA ASP A 492 -9.39 11.10 0.45
C ASP A 492 -8.27 11.43 1.44
N HIS A 493 -8.60 12.24 2.43
CA HIS A 493 -7.68 12.67 3.48
C HIS A 493 -7.88 11.90 4.80
N SER A 494 -8.73 10.87 4.80
CA SER A 494 -8.96 10.05 5.98
C SER A 494 -7.71 9.20 6.29
N VAL A 495 -7.37 9.12 7.57
CA VAL A 495 -6.26 8.25 8.01
C VAL A 495 -6.67 6.81 7.84
N THR A 496 -5.90 6.08 7.03
CA THR A 496 -6.06 4.64 6.77
C THR A 496 -4.70 3.95 6.84
N ASP A 497 -4.71 2.64 6.99
CA ASP A 497 -3.53 1.78 6.98
C ASP A 497 -3.81 0.48 6.21
N GLN A 498 -2.82 -0.39 6.06
CA GLN A 498 -2.98 -1.64 5.30
C GLN A 498 -4.16 -2.49 5.80
N SER A 499 -4.41 -2.54 7.11
CA SER A 499 -5.55 -3.27 7.68
C SER A 499 -6.92 -2.64 7.37
N SER A 500 -6.97 -1.42 6.83
CA SER A 500 -8.21 -0.80 6.34
C SER A 500 -8.81 -1.56 5.16
N ILE A 501 -7.98 -2.23 4.35
CA ILE A 501 -8.43 -3.10 3.26
C ILE A 501 -9.09 -4.35 3.83
N THR A 502 -8.46 -4.99 4.80
CA THR A 502 -9.05 -6.13 5.53
C THR A 502 -10.36 -5.74 6.21
N ARG A 503 -10.41 -4.58 6.86
CA ARG A 503 -11.65 -4.05 7.43
C ARG A 503 -12.76 -3.90 6.39
N PHE A 504 -12.47 -3.43 5.18
CA PHE A 504 -13.46 -3.34 4.11
C PHE A 504 -13.97 -4.72 3.68
N ILE A 505 -13.08 -5.72 3.59
CA ILE A 505 -13.46 -7.12 3.32
C ILE A 505 -14.43 -7.63 4.38
N GLU A 506 -14.11 -7.44 5.65
CA GLU A 506 -14.92 -7.87 6.78
C GLU A 506 -16.29 -7.18 6.82
N ASP A 507 -16.32 -5.87 6.59
CA ASP A 507 -17.56 -5.08 6.56
C ASP A 507 -18.45 -5.47 5.37
N ASN A 508 -17.87 -5.86 4.22
CA ASN A 508 -18.63 -6.15 3.02
C ASN A 508 -19.13 -7.60 2.91
N TRP A 509 -18.36 -8.59 3.37
CA TRP A 509 -18.68 -10.01 3.21
C TRP A 509 -18.91 -10.77 4.50
N LEU A 510 -18.45 -10.26 5.65
CA LEU A 510 -18.38 -10.99 6.91
C LEU A 510 -19.26 -10.38 8.02
N ASP A 511 -20.25 -9.56 7.65
CA ASP A 511 -21.15 -8.86 8.59
C ASP A 511 -20.38 -8.08 9.68
N GLY A 512 -19.18 -7.57 9.36
CA GLY A 512 -18.32 -6.83 10.27
C GLY A 512 -17.57 -7.67 11.29
N LYS A 513 -17.50 -9.00 11.11
CA LYS A 513 -16.70 -9.87 11.98
C LYS A 513 -15.21 -9.53 11.84
N ARG A 514 -14.53 -9.34 12.96
CA ARG A 514 -13.14 -8.96 13.07
C ARG A 514 -12.23 -10.15 13.38
N LEU A 515 -10.96 -10.05 12.97
CA LEU A 515 -9.94 -11.06 13.25
C LEU A 515 -9.73 -11.27 14.76
N GLY A 516 -9.70 -10.19 15.53
CA GLY A 516 -9.33 -10.25 16.94
C GLY A 516 -7.83 -10.50 17.14
N GLY A 517 -7.42 -11.02 18.30
CA GLY A 517 -6.03 -11.42 18.56
C GLY A 517 -5.00 -10.28 18.41
N GLY A 518 -5.37 -9.04 18.75
CA GLY A 518 -4.47 -7.89 18.63
C GLY A 518 -4.33 -7.32 17.21
N SER A 519 -5.15 -7.78 16.25
CA SER A 519 -5.24 -7.20 14.91
C SER A 519 -5.70 -5.74 14.95
N THR A 520 -5.18 -4.94 14.04
CA THR A 520 -5.53 -3.52 13.89
C THR A 520 -6.81 -3.30 13.08
N ASP A 521 -7.36 -4.33 12.43
CA ASP A 521 -8.57 -4.28 11.61
C ASP A 521 -9.78 -3.62 12.29
N ALA A 522 -9.93 -3.84 13.60
CA ALA A 522 -11.02 -3.27 14.37
C ALA A 522 -10.93 -1.75 14.53
N THR A 523 -9.73 -1.18 14.51
CA THR A 523 -9.43 0.24 14.72
C THR A 523 -8.97 0.96 13.46
N ALA A 524 -8.67 0.24 12.40
CA ALA A 524 -8.25 0.77 11.10
C ALA A 524 -9.24 1.80 10.56
N GLY A 525 -8.78 2.73 9.74
CA GLY A 525 -9.62 3.66 9.02
C GLY A 525 -10.55 2.94 8.02
N ARG A 526 -11.51 3.67 7.45
CA ARG A 526 -12.44 3.13 6.44
C ARG A 526 -12.12 3.71 5.09
N ILE A 527 -12.13 2.85 4.05
CA ILE A 527 -11.96 3.28 2.65
C ILE A 527 -13.29 3.53 1.94
N ASP A 528 -14.43 3.37 2.62
CA ASP A 528 -15.77 3.55 2.04
C ASP A 528 -16.00 4.96 1.49
N SER A 529 -15.35 6.00 2.06
CA SER A 529 -15.39 7.38 1.59
C SER A 529 -14.93 7.54 0.14
N MET A 530 -14.08 6.63 -0.34
CA MET A 530 -13.59 6.62 -1.72
C MET A 530 -14.63 6.12 -2.72
N PHE A 531 -15.77 5.60 -2.25
CA PHE A 531 -16.86 5.08 -3.08
C PHE A 531 -18.11 5.97 -3.04
N ASP A 532 -18.96 5.82 -4.04
CA ASP A 532 -20.30 6.37 -4.10
C ASP A 532 -21.30 5.25 -4.43
N PHE A 533 -21.91 4.72 -3.39
CA PHE A 533 -22.88 3.62 -3.50
C PHE A 533 -24.34 4.11 -3.60
N PHE A 534 -24.60 5.42 -3.48
CA PHE A 534 -25.96 5.97 -3.47
C PHE A 534 -26.52 6.24 -4.86
N PHE A 535 -25.66 6.56 -5.81
CA PHE A 535 -26.08 6.85 -7.16
C PHE A 535 -25.64 5.75 -8.10
N PRO A 536 -26.56 4.80 -8.48
CA PRO A 536 -26.22 3.80 -9.48
C PRO A 536 -25.74 4.50 -10.75
N ARG A 537 -24.53 4.26 -11.15
CA ARG A 537 -24.00 4.86 -12.36
C ARG A 537 -24.67 4.22 -13.55
N LEU A 538 -25.30 5.06 -14.40
CA LEU A 538 -26.05 4.64 -15.60
C LEU A 538 -25.16 3.95 -16.66
N PHE A 539 -23.81 4.07 -16.52
CA PHE A 539 -22.84 3.50 -17.45
C PHE A 539 -21.65 2.94 -16.67
N ASP A 540 -21.18 1.79 -17.09
CA ASP A 540 -19.92 1.20 -16.60
C ASP A 540 -18.77 2.14 -16.96
N ARG A 541 -18.27 2.88 -15.96
CA ARG A 541 -17.14 3.78 -16.16
C ARG A 541 -15.88 2.95 -16.42
N LYS A 542 -15.24 3.20 -17.55
CA LYS A 542 -14.02 2.52 -17.99
C LYS A 542 -12.96 3.54 -18.38
N LEU A 543 -11.73 3.23 -18.06
CA LEU A 543 -10.56 3.97 -18.49
C LEU A 543 -9.52 2.97 -18.99
N ILE A 544 -9.53 2.69 -20.27
CA ILE A 544 -8.57 1.79 -20.90
C ILE A 544 -7.29 2.57 -21.18
N LEU A 545 -6.19 2.12 -20.61
CA LEU A 545 -4.87 2.74 -20.74
C LEU A 545 -3.96 1.90 -21.63
N ASP A 546 -2.96 2.54 -22.19
CA ASP A 546 -1.87 1.88 -22.89
C ASP A 546 -0.84 1.38 -21.85
N GLU A 547 -0.50 0.10 -21.90
CA GLU A 547 0.37 -0.56 -20.91
C GLU A 547 1.80 0.03 -20.89
N SER A 548 2.29 0.47 -22.04
CA SER A 548 3.67 0.98 -22.16
C SER A 548 3.80 2.45 -21.75
N THR A 549 2.74 3.25 -21.89
CA THR A 549 2.79 4.70 -21.68
C THR A 549 1.93 5.17 -20.51
N GLY A 550 0.98 4.35 -20.06
CA GLY A 550 -0.01 4.74 -19.06
C GLY A 550 -1.05 5.75 -19.55
N GLN A 551 -1.03 6.12 -20.84
CA GLN A 551 -1.93 7.11 -21.40
C GLN A 551 -3.29 6.49 -21.80
N PRO A 552 -4.40 7.26 -21.73
CA PRO A 552 -5.70 6.77 -22.20
C PRO A 552 -5.66 6.39 -23.69
N LYS A 553 -6.07 5.16 -23.98
CA LYS A 553 -6.31 4.74 -25.36
C LYS A 553 -7.52 5.50 -25.92
N ARG A 554 -7.35 6.20 -27.02
CA ARG A 554 -8.46 6.88 -27.69
C ARG A 554 -9.48 5.84 -28.14
N PRO A 555 -10.80 6.07 -27.97
CA PRO A 555 -11.81 5.20 -28.56
C PRO A 555 -11.55 5.09 -30.07
N GLN A 556 -11.37 3.89 -30.58
CA GLN A 556 -11.39 3.67 -32.02
C GLN A 556 -12.84 3.81 -32.47
N TRP A 557 -13.21 4.96 -33.03
CA TRP A 557 -14.49 5.13 -33.66
C TRP A 557 -14.55 4.22 -34.88
N PRO A 558 -15.59 3.37 -35.05
CA PRO A 558 -15.68 2.43 -36.16
C PRO A 558 -15.93 3.09 -37.52
N PHE A 559 -15.89 4.43 -37.62
CA PHE A 559 -16.08 5.18 -38.84
C PHE A 559 -14.91 6.11 -39.11
N GLY A 560 -13.96 5.67 -39.94
CA GLY A 560 -12.83 6.53 -40.29
C GLY A 560 -11.79 5.88 -41.20
N ASN A 561 -12.20 5.05 -42.20
CA ASN A 561 -11.44 4.84 -43.42
C ASN A 561 -12.27 5.27 -44.61
N GLY A 562 -12.52 6.58 -44.72
CA GLY A 562 -12.86 7.23 -45.96
C GLY A 562 -11.57 7.76 -46.55
N GLY A 563 -10.95 6.95 -47.42
CA GLY A 563 -9.84 7.43 -48.24
C GLY A 563 -10.31 8.59 -49.10
N HIS A 564 -9.51 9.63 -49.16
CA HIS A 564 -9.43 10.51 -50.33
C HIS A 564 -7.98 10.51 -50.77
N GLY A 565 -7.84 10.08 -52.03
CA GLY A 565 -6.61 9.95 -52.78
C GLY A 565 -5.88 11.25 -53.07
#